data_a438f78c43dec8712018f62148133108
#
_entry.id   a438f78c43dec8712018f62148133108
#
_cell.length_a   1.000
_cell.length_b   1.000
_cell.length_c   1.000
_cell.angle_alpha   90.00
_cell.angle_beta   90.00
_cell.angle_gamma   90.00
#
_symmetry.space_group_name_H-M   'P 1'
#
loop_
_entity.id
_entity.type
_entity.pdbx_description
1 polymer ?
#
loop_
_entity_poly.entity_id
_entity_poly.type
_entity_poly.pdbx_seq_one_letter_code
_entity_poly.pdbx_strand_id
1 'polypeptide(L)'
;MADHPGILFKNGPSGRRAALAYGPDVWEVVKVLREVDERGPVAIAAAAEILSLDVSRVTLAVDYYSDYQEEIDAEIAAADEASERAEHAWRVQRQLIA
;
A
#
# COMPACT_ATOMS: atom_id res chain seq x y z
N MET A 1 -7.09 16.78 5.33
CA MET A 1 -6.01 16.83 6.30
C MET A 1 -5.07 17.97 5.98
N ALA A 2 -4.82 18.85 6.97
CA ALA A 2 -4.08 20.09 6.72
C ALA A 2 -2.63 19.88 6.30
N ASP A 3 -1.96 18.87 6.87
CA ASP A 3 -0.54 18.62 6.64
C ASP A 3 -0.25 17.75 5.42
N HIS A 4 -1.26 17.05 4.91
CA HIS A 4 -1.11 16.12 3.80
C HIS A 4 -2.27 16.28 2.81
N PRO A 5 -2.29 17.38 2.03
CA PRO A 5 -3.34 17.55 1.01
C PRO A 5 -3.27 16.42 -0.01
N GLY A 6 -4.42 15.94 -0.43
CA GLY A 6 -4.50 14.81 -1.35
C GLY A 6 -4.59 13.45 -0.67
N ILE A 7 -4.47 13.40 0.65
CA ILE A 7 -4.65 12.17 1.44
C ILE A 7 -6.05 12.21 2.07
N LEU A 8 -6.79 11.13 1.87
CA LEU A 8 -8.10 10.92 2.46
C LEU A 8 -8.06 9.75 3.43
N PHE A 9 -9.07 9.67 4.29
CA PHE A 9 -9.19 8.53 5.20
C PHE A 9 -10.45 7.74 4.85
N LYS A 10 -10.28 6.42 4.72
CA LYS A 10 -11.36 5.48 4.46
C LYS A 10 -11.62 4.66 5.72
N ASN A 11 -12.89 4.38 6.00
CA ASN A 11 -13.27 3.47 7.07
C ASN A 11 -13.31 2.05 6.52
N GLY A 12 -12.77 1.10 7.27
CA GLY A 12 -12.77 -0.30 6.91
C GLY A 12 -12.88 -1.19 8.13
N PRO A 13 -12.89 -2.52 7.95
CA PRO A 13 -13.01 -3.46 9.07
C PRO A 13 -11.92 -3.30 10.11
N SER A 14 -10.74 -2.86 9.72
CA SER A 14 -9.59 -2.65 10.59
C SER A 14 -9.49 -1.22 11.12
N GLY A 15 -10.49 -0.35 10.82
CA GLY A 15 -10.48 1.04 11.21
C GLY A 15 -10.13 1.98 10.05
N ARG A 16 -9.58 3.15 10.40
CA ARG A 16 -9.29 4.19 9.43
C ARG A 16 -8.01 3.89 8.66
N ARG A 17 -8.07 4.06 7.33
CA ARG A 17 -6.91 3.88 6.44
C ARG A 17 -6.65 5.15 5.64
N ALA A 18 -5.38 5.51 5.48
CA ALA A 18 -4.97 6.62 4.63
C ALA A 18 -4.93 6.17 3.16
N ALA A 19 -5.46 6.99 2.27
CA ALA A 19 -5.51 6.70 0.84
C ALA A 19 -5.30 7.96 0.03
N LEU A 20 -4.79 7.81 -1.20
CA LEU A 20 -4.78 8.91 -2.16
C LEU A 20 -6.20 9.22 -2.62
N ALA A 21 -6.51 10.49 -2.81
CA ALA A 21 -7.80 10.90 -3.37
C ALA A 21 -7.97 10.22 -4.74
N TYR A 22 -9.06 9.49 -4.92
CA TYR A 22 -9.34 8.75 -6.16
C TYR A 22 -8.23 7.79 -6.57
N GLY A 23 -7.55 7.18 -5.58
CA GLY A 23 -6.44 6.30 -5.85
C GLY A 23 -6.27 5.21 -4.80
N PRO A 24 -5.14 4.49 -4.84
CA PRO A 24 -4.88 3.40 -3.90
C PRO A 24 -4.62 3.91 -2.49
N ASP A 25 -4.66 3.00 -1.53
CA ASP A 25 -4.25 3.28 -0.16
C ASP A 25 -2.75 3.58 -0.12
N VAL A 26 -2.33 4.39 0.85
CA VAL A 26 -0.91 4.74 0.99
C VAL A 26 -0.04 3.50 1.17
N TRP A 27 -0.50 2.50 1.95
CA TRP A 27 0.28 1.27 2.16
C TRP A 27 0.55 0.52 0.85
N GLU A 28 -0.39 0.57 -0.11
CA GLU A 28 -0.21 -0.09 -1.40
C GLU A 28 0.93 0.56 -2.20
N VAL A 29 0.99 1.89 -2.18
CA VAL A 29 2.06 2.64 -2.85
C VAL A 29 3.42 2.31 -2.22
N VAL A 30 3.49 2.32 -0.88
CA VAL A 30 4.72 2.02 -0.15
C VAL A 30 5.18 0.58 -0.43
N LYS A 31 4.25 -0.36 -0.47
CA LYS A 31 4.58 -1.75 -0.78
C LYS A 31 5.21 -1.89 -2.16
N VAL A 32 4.66 -1.24 -3.17
CA VAL A 32 5.24 -1.24 -4.52
C VAL A 32 6.65 -0.65 -4.51
N LEU A 33 6.86 0.46 -3.79
CA LEU A 33 8.18 1.07 -3.66
C LEU A 33 9.21 0.12 -3.04
N ARG A 34 8.80 -0.72 -2.10
CA ARG A 34 9.69 -1.72 -1.49
C ARG A 34 10.04 -2.86 -2.45
N GLU A 35 9.18 -3.12 -3.41
CA GLU A 35 9.33 -4.25 -4.34
C GLU A 35 10.11 -3.90 -5.60
N VAL A 36 10.19 -2.62 -5.98
CA VAL A 36 10.98 -2.23 -7.15
C VAL A 36 12.47 -2.30 -6.85
N ASP A 37 13.25 -2.61 -7.88
CA ASP A 37 14.71 -2.74 -7.74
C ASP A 37 15.43 -1.39 -7.71
N GLU A 38 14.80 -0.37 -8.29
CA GLU A 38 15.36 0.98 -8.38
C GLU A 38 15.39 1.66 -7.03
N ARG A 39 16.19 2.73 -6.93
CA ARG A 39 16.32 3.53 -5.71
C ARG A 39 16.17 5.01 -6.05
N GLY A 40 15.82 5.80 -5.03
CA GLY A 40 15.70 7.24 -5.15
C GLY A 40 14.58 7.67 -6.09
N PRO A 41 14.74 8.79 -6.81
CA PRO A 41 13.69 9.29 -7.72
C PRO A 41 13.30 8.30 -8.81
N VAL A 42 14.21 7.44 -9.22
CA VAL A 42 13.92 6.40 -10.24
C VAL A 42 12.93 5.38 -9.67
N ALA A 43 13.01 5.06 -8.38
CA ALA A 43 12.05 4.16 -7.72
C ALA A 43 10.65 4.78 -7.73
N ILE A 44 10.55 6.09 -7.46
CA ILE A 44 9.26 6.79 -7.50
C ILE A 44 8.65 6.73 -8.89
N ALA A 45 9.46 6.96 -9.93
CA ALA A 45 9.00 6.89 -11.31
C ALA A 45 8.55 5.47 -11.68
N ALA A 46 9.28 4.45 -11.24
CA ALA A 46 8.93 3.05 -11.49
C ALA A 46 7.60 2.68 -10.81
N ALA A 47 7.41 3.08 -9.56
CA ALA A 47 6.16 2.84 -8.84
C ALA A 47 4.98 3.57 -9.50
N ALA A 48 5.19 4.80 -9.95
CA ALA A 48 4.17 5.58 -10.63
C ALA A 48 3.70 4.87 -11.91
N GLU A 49 4.62 4.31 -12.66
CA GLU A 49 4.29 3.55 -13.86
C GLU A 49 3.50 2.29 -13.54
N ILE A 50 3.94 1.50 -12.55
CA ILE A 50 3.26 0.27 -12.14
C ILE A 50 1.85 0.57 -11.68
N LEU A 51 1.65 1.64 -10.91
CA LEU A 51 0.37 2.00 -10.32
C LEU A 51 -0.50 2.87 -11.23
N SER A 52 0.01 3.26 -12.38
CA SER A 52 -0.66 4.21 -13.29
C SER A 52 -1.02 5.51 -12.61
N LEU A 53 -0.07 6.05 -11.85
CA LEU A 53 -0.20 7.31 -11.11
C LEU A 53 0.83 8.32 -11.61
N ASP A 54 0.54 9.60 -11.40
CA ASP A 54 1.54 10.65 -11.58
C ASP A 54 2.61 10.53 -10.48
N VAL A 55 3.83 10.90 -10.83
CA VAL A 55 4.95 10.94 -9.86
C VAL A 55 4.58 11.78 -8.64
N SER A 56 3.89 12.90 -8.84
CA SER A 56 3.47 13.77 -7.74
C SER A 56 2.57 13.05 -6.73
N ARG A 57 1.72 12.14 -7.19
CA ARG A 57 0.82 11.37 -6.32
C ARG A 57 1.57 10.31 -5.53
N VAL A 58 2.55 9.66 -6.15
CA VAL A 58 3.43 8.74 -5.43
C VAL A 58 4.20 9.50 -4.35
N THR A 59 4.67 10.70 -4.66
CA THR A 59 5.38 11.55 -3.71
C THR A 59 4.50 11.92 -2.52
N LEU A 60 3.21 12.21 -2.74
CA LEU A 60 2.27 12.45 -1.63
C LEU A 60 2.21 11.27 -0.67
N ALA A 61 2.17 10.05 -1.19
CA ALA A 61 2.16 8.85 -0.35
C ALA A 61 3.47 8.70 0.43
N VAL A 62 4.60 8.98 -0.20
CA VAL A 62 5.91 8.92 0.46
C VAL A 62 5.99 9.95 1.60
N ASP A 63 5.50 11.16 1.36
CA ASP A 63 5.49 12.20 2.39
C ASP A 63 4.63 11.79 3.58
N TYR A 64 3.45 11.24 3.33
CA TYR A 64 2.60 10.73 4.39
C TYR A 64 3.31 9.62 5.18
N TYR A 65 3.93 8.68 4.46
CA TYR A 65 4.65 7.57 5.08
C TYR A 65 5.75 8.07 6.02
N SER A 66 6.48 9.11 5.63
CA SER A 66 7.57 9.62 6.46
C SER A 66 7.10 10.13 7.82
N ASP A 67 5.85 10.63 7.90
CA ASP A 67 5.28 11.11 9.15
C ASP A 67 4.53 10.03 9.93
N TYR A 68 4.06 8.97 9.27
CA TYR A 68 3.22 7.94 9.88
C TYR A 68 3.72 6.54 9.54
N GLN A 69 5.02 6.34 9.65
CA GLN A 69 5.69 5.10 9.25
C GLN A 69 5.12 3.87 9.95
N GLU A 70 4.94 3.93 11.27
CA GLU A 70 4.45 2.78 12.03
C GLU A 70 3.03 2.37 11.60
N GLU A 71 2.17 3.35 11.34
CA GLU A 71 0.81 3.11 10.89
C GLU A 71 0.80 2.35 9.57
N ILE A 72 1.58 2.81 8.61
CA ILE A 72 1.61 2.22 7.28
C ILE A 72 2.30 0.85 7.30
N ASP A 73 3.37 0.71 8.06
CA ASP A 73 4.06 -0.58 8.21
C ASP A 73 3.14 -1.64 8.80
N ALA A 74 2.30 -1.26 9.76
CA ALA A 74 1.31 -2.17 10.36
C ALA A 74 0.25 -2.58 9.33
N GLU A 75 -0.20 -1.66 8.49
CA GLU A 75 -1.16 -1.97 7.43
C GLU A 75 -0.59 -2.93 6.40
N ILE A 76 0.68 -2.74 6.02
CA ILE A 76 1.37 -3.66 5.09
C ILE A 76 1.48 -5.06 5.71
N ALA A 77 1.88 -5.13 6.98
CA ALA A 77 2.01 -6.42 7.68
C ALA A 77 0.66 -7.14 7.75
N ALA A 78 -0.42 -6.41 8.03
CA ALA A 78 -1.77 -6.99 8.09
C ALA A 78 -2.21 -7.50 6.71
N ALA A 79 -1.91 -6.77 5.65
CA ALA A 79 -2.24 -7.18 4.29
C ALA A 79 -1.48 -8.44 3.88
N ASP A 80 -0.19 -8.51 4.20
CA ASP A 80 0.65 -9.69 3.91
C ASP A 80 0.15 -10.90 4.67
N GLU A 81 -0.20 -10.74 5.93
CA GLU A 81 -0.74 -11.82 6.76
C GLU A 81 -2.08 -12.33 6.20
N ALA A 82 -2.96 -11.43 5.78
CA ALA A 82 -4.23 -11.81 5.18
C ALA A 82 -4.03 -12.59 3.88
N SER A 83 -3.08 -12.17 3.04
CA SER A 83 -2.73 -12.88 1.80
C SER A 83 -2.19 -14.28 2.08
N GLU A 84 -1.32 -14.42 3.08
CA GLU A 84 -0.77 -15.72 3.47
C GLU A 84 -1.86 -16.67 3.97
N ARG A 85 -2.78 -16.17 4.77
CA ARG A 85 -3.92 -16.98 5.25
C ARG A 85 -4.81 -17.43 4.11
N ALA A 86 -5.11 -16.55 3.17
CA ALA A 86 -5.94 -16.87 2.01
C ALA A 86 -5.27 -17.93 1.14
N GLU A 87 -3.97 -17.80 0.91
CA GLU A 87 -3.21 -18.77 0.15
C GLU A 87 -3.17 -20.14 0.83
N HIS A 88 -2.95 -20.17 2.15
CA HIS A 88 -2.98 -21.40 2.93
C HIS A 88 -4.34 -22.08 2.86
N ALA A 89 -5.42 -21.32 3.05
CA ALA A 89 -6.78 -21.85 2.97
C ALA A 89 -7.06 -22.46 1.60
N TRP A 90 -6.63 -21.79 0.55
CA TRP A 90 -6.80 -22.28 -0.82
C TRP A 90 -6.06 -23.60 -1.05
N ARG A 91 -4.83 -23.73 -0.56
CA ARG A 91 -4.07 -24.98 -0.67
C ARG A 91 -4.74 -26.13 0.08
N VAL A 92 -5.21 -25.86 1.30
CA VAL A 92 -5.91 -26.87 2.11
C VAL A 92 -7.17 -27.33 1.41
N GLN A 93 -7.95 -26.40 0.87
CA GLN A 93 -9.17 -26.74 0.14
C GLN A 93 -8.88 -27.59 -1.10
N ARG A 94 -7.83 -27.26 -1.83
CA ARG A 94 -7.44 -28.03 -3.00
C ARG A 94 -7.04 -29.45 -2.67
N GLN A 95 -6.31 -29.64 -1.57
CA GLN A 95 -5.93 -30.97 -1.12
C GLN A 95 -7.14 -31.80 -0.70
N LEU A 96 -8.12 -31.16 -0.09
CA LEU A 96 -9.31 -31.85 0.41
C LEU A 96 -10.19 -32.36 -0.73
N ILE A 97 -10.33 -31.60 -1.82
CA ILE A 97 -11.23 -31.94 -2.91
C ILE A 97 -10.55 -32.52 -4.15
N ALA A 98 -9.23 -32.66 -4.11
CA ALA A 98 -8.43 -33.18 -5.24
C ALA A 98 -8.64 -34.70 -5.49
#